data_1679896815fc7a10b1617d1ef006adff
#
_entry.id   1679896815fc7a10b1617d1ef006adff
#
_cell.length_a   1.000
_cell.length_b   1.000
_cell.length_c   1.000
_cell.angle_alpha   90.00
_cell.angle_beta   90.00
_cell.angle_gamma   90.00
#
_symmetry.space_group_name_H-M   'P 1'
#
loop_
_entity.id
_entity.type
_entity.pdbx_description
1 polymer ?
#
loop_
_entity_poly.entity_id
_entity_poly.type
_entity_poly.pdbx_seq_one_letter_code
_entity_poly.pdbx_strand_id
1 'polypeptide(L)'
;MKEIFPTPPPLVQNQFESVRELFTKNVVPSYGRFDLALDHGAGSYVFDVAGKRYLDLGGGIAVNCLGHAHPAITEALVEQSKKLIHVSNLYFTEPQGRLAAELVKRIGPGKVFFSNSGAEANEGLFKLARKFGHDEGRFEILTANNSFHGRTLAGIAATGQEKVKKGFEPIMPGFRHIPFNDLAAARNAISPATVAILIEGVQGEGGVTPATPEYLLGLRQLCDEKKLLLFMDGVQDGHFRTGKFQSYQRILENVPVGEKFLPDGLSMAKSLGGGFPMGAFWLRAPFADLLGPGTHATTFGGTPLACAVALKIFEVIETEKLAEQARKLGGWMLDELNRLAQKYPAVVKNARGLGFMIGLELAEKIPAFAADEKPAAIQYTNRLQQAGVLVIPAGAQVIRLLPPLNLKPQEAGEGISKIEEAVKQLV
;
A
#
# COMPACT_ATOMS: atom_id res chain seq x y z
N MET A 1 -17.40 -19.11 24.19
CA MET A 1 -17.33 -19.54 22.77
C MET A 1 -16.25 -20.59 22.70
N LYS A 2 -16.61 -21.84 22.37
CA LYS A 2 -15.65 -22.94 22.21
C LYS A 2 -14.80 -22.68 20.97
N GLU A 3 -13.51 -22.97 21.08
CA GLU A 3 -12.51 -22.85 20.02
C GLU A 3 -13.00 -23.53 18.74
N ILE A 4 -13.08 -22.76 17.66
CA ILE A 4 -13.58 -23.20 16.33
C ILE A 4 -12.45 -23.87 15.50
N PHE A 5 -11.26 -24.00 16.05
CA PHE A 5 -10.13 -24.56 15.31
C PHE A 5 -9.78 -25.97 15.84
N PRO A 6 -9.76 -27.00 14.97
CA PRO A 6 -9.30 -28.31 15.36
C PRO A 6 -7.79 -28.26 15.65
N THR A 7 -7.35 -28.98 16.67
CA THR A 7 -5.93 -29.17 17.00
C THR A 7 -5.21 -29.79 15.80
N PRO A 8 -4.11 -29.22 15.29
CA PRO A 8 -3.42 -29.77 14.14
C PRO A 8 -2.78 -31.14 14.47
N PRO A 9 -2.80 -32.08 13.50
CA PRO A 9 -2.17 -33.39 13.69
C PRO A 9 -0.63 -33.29 13.62
N PRO A 10 0.10 -34.23 14.23
CA PRO A 10 1.55 -34.20 14.30
C PRO A 10 2.21 -34.76 13.04
N LEU A 11 2.53 -33.90 12.04
CA LEU A 11 3.36 -34.24 10.85
C LEU A 11 3.94 -32.98 10.21
N VAL A 12 4.87 -32.33 10.88
CA VAL A 12 5.24 -30.95 10.62
C VAL A 12 6.17 -30.71 9.42
N GLN A 13 7.18 -31.57 9.22
CA GLN A 13 8.15 -31.38 8.14
C GLN A 13 7.61 -31.80 6.76
N ASN A 14 6.65 -32.71 6.74
CA ASN A 14 6.02 -33.20 5.51
C ASN A 14 4.98 -32.22 4.93
N GLN A 15 4.40 -31.34 5.75
CA GLN A 15 3.34 -30.41 5.30
C GLN A 15 3.91 -29.25 4.49
N PHE A 16 5.02 -28.64 4.90
CA PHE A 16 5.65 -27.56 4.13
C PHE A 16 6.05 -28.01 2.73
N GLU A 17 6.74 -29.15 2.61
CA GLU A 17 7.16 -29.68 1.31
C GLU A 17 5.95 -30.09 0.45
N SER A 18 4.88 -30.59 1.03
CA SER A 18 3.63 -30.89 0.32
C SER A 18 2.99 -29.61 -0.26
N VAL A 19 2.91 -28.52 0.54
CA VAL A 19 2.41 -27.22 0.04
C VAL A 19 3.33 -26.67 -1.04
N ARG A 20 4.65 -26.71 -0.84
CA ARG A 20 5.66 -26.25 -1.82
C ARG A 20 5.54 -27.00 -3.14
N GLU A 21 5.32 -28.31 -3.09
CA GLU A 21 5.11 -29.13 -4.30
C GLU A 21 3.85 -28.72 -5.09
N LEU A 22 2.73 -28.43 -4.40
CA LEU A 22 1.52 -27.89 -5.06
C LEU A 22 1.80 -26.59 -5.80
N PHE A 23 2.57 -25.67 -5.18
CA PHE A 23 2.96 -24.43 -5.81
C PHE A 23 3.90 -24.65 -7.01
N THR A 24 4.90 -25.51 -6.86
CA THR A 24 5.88 -25.79 -7.91
C THR A 24 5.21 -26.40 -9.16
N LYS A 25 4.20 -27.24 -8.94
CA LYS A 25 3.49 -27.91 -10.05
C LYS A 25 2.38 -27.08 -10.69
N ASN A 26 1.70 -26.22 -9.91
CA ASN A 26 0.40 -25.68 -10.35
C ASN A 26 0.33 -24.14 -10.34
N VAL A 27 1.27 -23.42 -9.73
CA VAL A 27 1.22 -21.96 -9.63
C VAL A 27 2.34 -21.33 -10.43
N VAL A 28 1.98 -20.34 -11.28
CA VAL A 28 2.96 -19.60 -12.07
C VAL A 28 4.03 -18.97 -11.16
N PRO A 29 5.34 -19.20 -11.41
CA PRO A 29 6.43 -18.79 -10.51
C PRO A 29 6.79 -17.30 -10.65
N SER A 30 5.78 -16.41 -10.65
CA SER A 30 5.97 -14.96 -10.79
C SER A 30 6.43 -14.25 -9.51
N TYR A 31 6.45 -14.96 -8.37
CA TYR A 31 6.88 -14.44 -7.08
C TYR A 31 8.10 -15.19 -6.54
N GLY A 32 9.12 -14.45 -6.06
CA GLY A 32 10.14 -14.99 -5.16
C GLY A 32 9.55 -15.18 -3.76
N ARG A 33 9.18 -16.42 -3.41
CA ARG A 33 8.57 -16.73 -2.12
C ARG A 33 9.63 -17.01 -1.06
N PHE A 34 9.37 -16.59 0.16
CA PHE A 34 10.11 -17.04 1.32
C PHE A 34 9.74 -18.51 1.65
N ASP A 35 10.68 -19.27 2.17
CA ASP A 35 10.44 -20.68 2.58
C ASP A 35 9.60 -20.72 3.85
N LEU A 36 8.31 -20.46 3.70
CA LEU A 36 7.33 -20.41 4.77
C LEU A 36 5.93 -20.74 4.23
N ALA A 37 5.26 -21.73 4.78
CA ALA A 37 3.86 -22.03 4.50
C ALA A 37 3.00 -21.59 5.69
N LEU A 38 2.18 -20.58 5.49
CA LEU A 38 1.27 -20.04 6.51
C LEU A 38 -0.05 -20.81 6.47
N ASP A 39 -0.62 -21.08 7.66
CA ASP A 39 -1.88 -21.78 7.85
C ASP A 39 -3.01 -20.84 8.27
N HIS A 40 -2.83 -20.13 9.40
CA HIS A 40 -3.84 -19.24 9.94
C HIS A 40 -3.21 -17.99 10.58
N GLY A 41 -4.07 -17.05 11.00
CA GLY A 41 -3.64 -15.85 11.69
C GLY A 41 -4.67 -15.35 12.70
N ALA A 42 -4.21 -14.59 13.70
CA ALA A 42 -5.05 -13.95 14.70
C ALA A 42 -4.41 -12.62 15.15
N GLY A 43 -5.13 -11.52 15.00
CA GLY A 43 -4.60 -10.18 15.31
C GLY A 43 -3.32 -9.88 14.52
N SER A 44 -2.26 -9.49 15.22
CA SER A 44 -0.96 -9.18 14.62
C SER A 44 -0.08 -10.40 14.32
N TYR A 45 -0.58 -11.62 14.52
CA TYR A 45 0.22 -12.84 14.39
C TYR A 45 -0.30 -13.74 13.28
N VAL A 46 0.64 -14.46 12.63
CA VAL A 46 0.36 -15.58 11.74
C VAL A 46 1.09 -16.83 12.25
N PHE A 47 0.60 -17.98 11.85
CA PHE A 47 1.14 -19.28 12.23
C PHE A 47 1.43 -20.08 10.97
N ASP A 48 2.58 -20.74 10.94
CA ASP A 48 2.88 -21.65 9.86
C ASP A 48 2.23 -23.04 10.07
N VAL A 49 2.34 -23.88 9.05
CA VAL A 49 1.82 -25.27 9.09
C VAL A 49 2.45 -26.12 10.19
N ALA A 50 3.56 -25.66 10.79
CA ALA A 50 4.22 -26.26 11.93
C ALA A 50 3.71 -25.74 13.29
N GLY A 51 2.82 -24.76 13.27
CA GLY A 51 2.33 -24.08 14.48
C GLY A 51 3.29 -23.04 15.04
N LYS A 52 4.41 -22.73 14.37
CA LYS A 52 5.28 -21.64 14.80
C LYS A 52 4.62 -20.30 14.56
N ARG A 53 4.65 -19.43 15.57
CA ARG A 53 4.06 -18.10 15.57
C ARG A 53 5.05 -17.07 15.03
N TYR A 54 4.53 -16.15 14.21
CA TYR A 54 5.26 -15.01 13.68
C TYR A 54 4.47 -13.73 13.94
N LEU A 55 5.14 -12.68 14.43
CA LEU A 55 4.59 -11.33 14.46
C LEU A 55 4.64 -10.75 13.06
N ASP A 56 3.47 -10.46 12.48
CA ASP A 56 3.36 -9.93 11.12
C ASP A 56 3.41 -8.40 11.11
N LEU A 57 4.60 -7.86 10.94
CA LEU A 57 4.82 -6.43 10.69
C LEU A 57 4.81 -6.07 9.19
N GLY A 58 4.45 -7.01 8.30
CA GLY A 58 4.30 -6.79 6.87
C GLY A 58 2.86 -6.57 6.44
N GLY A 59 1.90 -7.13 7.18
CA GLY A 59 0.46 -6.96 6.98
C GLY A 59 -0.04 -7.27 5.57
N GLY A 60 0.56 -8.25 4.87
CA GLY A 60 0.22 -8.52 3.46
C GLY A 60 0.54 -7.35 2.51
N ILE A 61 1.62 -6.61 2.76
CA ILE A 61 2.02 -5.36 2.10
C ILE A 61 0.97 -4.26 2.34
N ALA A 62 0.78 -3.90 3.62
CA ALA A 62 -0.16 -2.88 4.10
C ALA A 62 -1.64 -3.17 3.75
N VAL A 63 -2.05 -4.44 3.69
CA VAL A 63 -3.43 -4.84 3.38
C VAL A 63 -4.23 -5.10 4.64
N ASN A 64 -3.73 -5.93 5.56
CA ASN A 64 -4.45 -6.40 6.74
C ASN A 64 -4.48 -5.31 7.84
N CYS A 65 -5.24 -4.24 7.58
CA CYS A 65 -5.25 -3.06 8.46
C CYS A 65 -5.83 -3.32 9.87
N LEU A 66 -6.67 -4.33 10.04
CA LEU A 66 -7.20 -4.76 11.34
C LEU A 66 -6.57 -6.08 11.82
N GLY A 67 -5.46 -6.52 11.19
CA GLY A 67 -4.84 -7.80 11.47
C GLY A 67 -5.61 -8.98 10.87
N HIS A 68 -5.19 -10.18 11.27
CA HIS A 68 -5.72 -11.43 10.74
C HIS A 68 -6.99 -11.86 11.51
N ALA A 69 -7.93 -12.46 10.78
CA ALA A 69 -9.19 -13.03 11.31
C ALA A 69 -9.96 -12.07 12.23
N HIS A 70 -10.00 -10.77 11.89
CA HIS A 70 -10.69 -9.80 12.73
C HIS A 70 -12.20 -10.08 12.80
N PRO A 71 -12.79 -10.19 14.01
CA PRO A 71 -14.20 -10.60 14.17
C PRO A 71 -15.19 -9.72 13.40
N ALA A 72 -14.98 -8.41 13.38
CA ALA A 72 -15.86 -7.46 12.70
C ALA A 72 -15.85 -7.66 11.17
N ILE A 73 -14.71 -8.04 10.57
CA ILE A 73 -14.63 -8.37 9.14
C ILE A 73 -15.40 -9.67 8.86
N THR A 74 -15.19 -10.70 9.70
CA THR A 74 -15.91 -11.98 9.58
C THR A 74 -17.41 -11.78 9.70
N GLU A 75 -17.86 -11.00 10.69
CA GLU A 75 -19.27 -10.64 10.88
C GLU A 75 -19.86 -9.97 9.63
N ALA A 76 -19.17 -8.93 9.11
CA ALA A 76 -19.62 -8.22 7.91
C ALA A 76 -19.75 -9.13 6.68
N LEU A 77 -18.79 -10.05 6.48
CA LEU A 77 -18.84 -11.05 5.42
C LEU A 77 -20.04 -11.98 5.59
N VAL A 78 -20.25 -12.53 6.79
CA VAL A 78 -21.36 -13.45 7.09
C VAL A 78 -22.70 -12.77 6.91
N GLU A 79 -22.89 -11.57 7.46
CA GLU A 79 -24.16 -10.85 7.40
C GLU A 79 -24.50 -10.39 5.98
N GLN A 80 -23.53 -9.87 5.24
CA GLN A 80 -23.79 -9.41 3.87
C GLN A 80 -23.96 -10.57 2.89
N SER A 81 -23.25 -11.70 3.09
CA SER A 81 -23.40 -12.89 2.22
C SER A 81 -24.79 -13.50 2.29
N LYS A 82 -25.51 -13.39 3.41
CA LYS A 82 -26.89 -13.81 3.58
C LYS A 82 -27.90 -12.94 2.82
N LYS A 83 -27.51 -11.74 2.39
CA LYS A 83 -28.39 -10.77 1.71
C LYS A 83 -28.13 -10.76 0.20
N LEU A 84 -26.96 -10.28 -0.18
CA LEU A 84 -26.61 -10.06 -1.57
C LEU A 84 -25.09 -10.02 -1.73
N ILE A 85 -24.54 -10.92 -2.52
CA ILE A 85 -23.09 -10.97 -2.78
C ILE A 85 -22.73 -10.07 -3.96
N HIS A 86 -23.39 -10.26 -5.12
CA HIS A 86 -23.05 -9.59 -6.36
C HIS A 86 -24.28 -9.42 -7.27
N VAL A 87 -24.39 -8.24 -7.93
CA VAL A 87 -25.46 -7.94 -8.90
C VAL A 87 -24.97 -7.10 -10.08
N SER A 88 -23.66 -7.01 -10.31
CA SER A 88 -23.08 -6.07 -11.27
C SER A 88 -23.27 -4.61 -10.84
N ASN A 89 -22.91 -3.67 -11.71
CA ASN A 89 -23.10 -2.22 -11.52
C ASN A 89 -24.31 -1.68 -12.33
N LEU A 90 -25.21 -2.56 -12.71
CA LEU A 90 -26.45 -2.18 -13.43
C LEU A 90 -27.58 -1.77 -12.49
N TYR A 91 -27.44 -2.04 -11.19
CA TYR A 91 -28.45 -1.77 -10.16
C TYR A 91 -27.84 -1.00 -9.00
N PHE A 92 -28.65 -0.17 -8.36
CA PHE A 92 -28.23 0.53 -7.14
C PHE A 92 -28.20 -0.42 -5.95
N THR A 93 -27.14 -0.35 -5.16
CA THR A 93 -27.01 -1.08 -3.90
C THR A 93 -26.63 -0.12 -2.78
N GLU A 94 -27.29 -0.24 -1.62
CA GLU A 94 -27.05 0.65 -0.46
C GLU A 94 -25.58 0.62 0.02
N PRO A 95 -24.93 -0.54 0.21
CA PRO A 95 -23.54 -0.58 0.69
C PRO A 95 -22.57 0.18 -0.22
N GLN A 96 -22.75 0.11 -1.55
CA GLN A 96 -21.90 0.83 -2.50
C GLN A 96 -22.09 2.35 -2.38
N GLY A 97 -23.34 2.81 -2.36
CA GLY A 97 -23.64 4.23 -2.22
C GLY A 97 -23.15 4.81 -0.90
N ARG A 98 -23.33 4.08 0.21
CA ARG A 98 -22.81 4.48 1.54
C ARG A 98 -21.30 4.56 1.57
N LEU A 99 -20.61 3.55 1.02
CA LEU A 99 -19.15 3.58 0.98
C LEU A 99 -18.62 4.73 0.13
N ALA A 100 -19.24 5.01 -1.02
CA ALA A 100 -18.89 6.18 -1.84
C ALA A 100 -19.04 7.50 -1.05
N ALA A 101 -20.15 7.66 -0.32
CA ALA A 101 -20.38 8.83 0.52
C ALA A 101 -19.34 8.97 1.64
N GLU A 102 -18.96 7.87 2.30
CA GLU A 102 -17.92 7.86 3.33
C GLU A 102 -16.53 8.23 2.78
N LEU A 103 -16.21 7.80 1.56
CA LEU A 103 -14.95 8.19 0.88
C LEU A 103 -14.96 9.67 0.51
N VAL A 104 -16.04 10.16 -0.11
CA VAL A 104 -16.19 11.58 -0.48
C VAL A 104 -16.10 12.48 0.75
N LYS A 105 -16.74 12.11 1.87
CA LYS A 105 -16.67 12.85 3.14
C LYS A 105 -15.23 13.02 3.66
N ARG A 106 -14.36 12.03 3.45
CA ARG A 106 -12.96 12.02 3.94
C ARG A 106 -11.97 12.69 2.98
N ILE A 107 -12.30 12.71 1.69
CA ILE A 107 -11.41 13.23 0.65
C ILE A 107 -11.81 14.66 0.28
N GLY A 108 -13.06 14.86 -0.11
CA GLY A 108 -13.60 16.13 -0.59
C GLY A 108 -14.67 15.94 -1.66
N PRO A 109 -15.29 17.03 -2.16
CA PRO A 109 -16.34 16.99 -3.16
C PRO A 109 -15.91 16.29 -4.44
N GLY A 110 -16.62 15.22 -4.82
CA GLY A 110 -16.28 14.40 -5.97
C GLY A 110 -17.14 13.15 -6.08
N LYS A 111 -16.70 12.20 -6.90
CA LYS A 111 -17.36 10.88 -7.08
C LYS A 111 -16.35 9.76 -7.06
N VAL A 112 -16.81 8.56 -6.75
CA VAL A 112 -15.99 7.35 -6.61
C VAL A 112 -16.40 6.32 -7.66
N PHE A 113 -15.40 5.70 -8.29
CA PHE A 113 -15.55 4.47 -9.05
C PHE A 113 -14.88 3.33 -8.27
N PHE A 114 -15.53 2.19 -8.15
CA PHE A 114 -15.00 1.01 -7.47
C PHE A 114 -14.40 0.01 -8.47
N SER A 115 -13.28 -0.57 -8.09
CA SER A 115 -12.56 -1.62 -8.83
C SER A 115 -12.15 -2.75 -7.88
N ASN A 116 -11.28 -3.67 -8.31
CA ASN A 116 -10.89 -4.82 -7.51
C ASN A 116 -9.45 -4.74 -6.99
N SER A 117 -8.66 -3.84 -7.52
CA SER A 117 -7.24 -3.70 -7.21
C SER A 117 -6.74 -2.27 -7.38
N GLY A 118 -5.55 -1.98 -6.82
CA GLY A 118 -4.87 -0.70 -7.03
C GLY A 118 -4.43 -0.49 -8.48
N ALA A 119 -4.07 -1.57 -9.20
CA ALA A 119 -3.73 -1.49 -10.61
C ALA A 119 -4.93 -1.02 -11.45
N GLU A 120 -6.12 -1.61 -11.23
CA GLU A 120 -7.35 -1.16 -11.90
C GLU A 120 -7.73 0.28 -11.52
N ALA A 121 -7.53 0.68 -10.27
CA ALA A 121 -7.78 2.04 -9.83
C ALA A 121 -6.88 3.06 -10.57
N ASN A 122 -5.60 2.74 -10.72
CA ASN A 122 -4.66 3.56 -11.49
C ASN A 122 -4.98 3.58 -12.99
N GLU A 123 -5.37 2.44 -13.58
CA GLU A 123 -5.87 2.39 -14.98
C GLU A 123 -7.06 3.35 -15.20
N GLY A 124 -7.96 3.47 -14.22
CA GLY A 124 -9.05 4.44 -14.26
C GLY A 124 -8.55 5.89 -14.32
N LEU A 125 -7.53 6.24 -13.51
CA LEU A 125 -6.89 7.55 -13.54
C LEU A 125 -6.14 7.80 -14.86
N PHE A 126 -5.43 6.81 -15.40
CA PHE A 126 -4.77 6.95 -16.71
C PHE A 126 -5.78 7.21 -17.83
N LYS A 127 -6.90 6.49 -17.83
CA LYS A 127 -7.99 6.71 -18.79
C LYS A 127 -8.63 8.09 -18.64
N LEU A 128 -8.84 8.55 -17.40
CA LEU A 128 -9.33 9.90 -17.15
C LEU A 128 -8.39 10.95 -17.72
N ALA A 129 -7.09 10.86 -17.45
CA ALA A 129 -6.09 11.80 -17.96
C ALA A 129 -6.12 11.88 -19.48
N ARG A 130 -6.12 10.72 -20.16
CA ARG A 130 -6.18 10.67 -21.63
C ARG A 130 -7.48 11.26 -22.18
N LYS A 131 -8.61 10.99 -21.51
CA LYS A 131 -9.90 11.54 -21.91
C LYS A 131 -9.95 13.07 -21.72
N PHE A 132 -9.40 13.57 -20.61
CA PHE A 132 -9.32 15.00 -20.31
C PHE A 132 -8.47 15.78 -21.33
N GLY A 133 -7.34 15.22 -21.76
CA GLY A 133 -6.43 15.86 -22.70
C GLY A 133 -6.71 15.57 -24.19
N HIS A 134 -7.71 14.72 -24.50
CA HIS A 134 -7.93 14.17 -25.85
C HIS A 134 -8.02 15.25 -26.95
N ASP A 135 -8.87 16.23 -26.76
CA ASP A 135 -9.13 17.26 -27.80
C ASP A 135 -7.95 18.21 -27.99
N GLU A 136 -7.03 18.27 -27.03
CA GLU A 136 -5.80 19.07 -27.07
C GLU A 136 -4.57 18.23 -27.47
N GLY A 137 -4.74 16.94 -27.77
CA GLY A 137 -3.64 16.02 -28.09
C GLY A 137 -2.71 15.72 -26.90
N ARG A 138 -3.16 15.98 -25.67
CA ARG A 138 -2.39 15.72 -24.44
C ARG A 138 -2.69 14.34 -23.88
N PHE A 139 -1.65 13.55 -23.62
CA PHE A 139 -1.80 12.18 -23.15
C PHE A 139 -0.66 11.70 -22.24
N GLU A 140 0.39 12.51 -22.08
CA GLU A 140 1.57 12.15 -21.29
C GLU A 140 1.34 12.39 -19.80
N ILE A 141 1.65 11.39 -18.97
CA ILE A 141 1.57 11.45 -17.51
C ILE A 141 2.99 11.41 -16.94
N LEU A 142 3.34 12.39 -16.12
CA LEU A 142 4.59 12.36 -15.37
C LEU A 142 4.39 11.53 -14.09
N THR A 143 5.34 10.62 -13.83
CA THR A 143 5.40 9.80 -12.60
C THR A 143 6.79 9.91 -11.98
N ALA A 144 6.97 9.43 -10.77
CA ALA A 144 8.26 9.55 -10.10
C ALA A 144 9.17 8.32 -10.35
N ASN A 145 10.48 8.54 -10.38
CA ASN A 145 11.47 7.47 -10.27
C ASN A 145 11.26 6.68 -8.98
N ASN A 146 11.51 5.38 -9.00
CA ASN A 146 11.30 4.43 -7.90
C ASN A 146 9.84 4.27 -7.46
N SER A 147 8.86 4.86 -8.16
CA SER A 147 7.44 4.66 -7.90
C SER A 147 6.96 3.25 -8.22
N PHE A 148 5.76 2.91 -7.74
CA PHE A 148 5.08 1.68 -8.10
C PHE A 148 3.57 1.93 -8.29
N HIS A 149 3.07 1.73 -9.52
CA HIS A 149 1.68 2.02 -9.89
C HIS A 149 0.89 0.82 -10.43
N GLY A 150 1.44 -0.38 -10.35
CA GLY A 150 0.77 -1.62 -10.75
C GLY A 150 1.56 -2.51 -11.69
N ARG A 151 0.92 -3.61 -12.10
CA ARG A 151 1.52 -4.66 -12.95
C ARG A 151 0.80 -4.88 -14.28
N THR A 152 -0.21 -4.07 -14.62
CA THR A 152 -0.77 -3.99 -15.97
C THR A 152 0.23 -3.37 -16.94
N LEU A 153 0.01 -3.44 -18.25
CA LEU A 153 0.94 -2.83 -19.22
C LEU A 153 1.07 -1.32 -19.02
N ALA A 154 -0.02 -0.60 -18.76
CA ALA A 154 0.08 0.81 -18.40
C ALA A 154 0.67 1.00 -16.98
N GLY A 155 0.33 0.14 -16.04
CA GLY A 155 0.87 0.17 -14.67
C GLY A 155 2.40 0.00 -14.64
N ILE A 156 2.99 -0.91 -15.44
CA ILE A 156 4.45 -1.05 -15.54
C ILE A 156 5.09 0.14 -16.27
N ALA A 157 4.41 0.69 -17.29
CA ALA A 157 4.87 1.89 -17.98
C ALA A 157 4.91 3.11 -17.03
N ALA A 158 3.90 3.27 -16.18
CA ALA A 158 3.82 4.32 -15.15
C ALA A 158 4.82 4.12 -14.00
N THR A 159 5.20 2.87 -13.70
CA THR A 159 6.13 2.52 -12.61
C THR A 159 7.56 2.93 -12.93
N GLY A 160 8.18 3.73 -12.07
CA GLY A 160 9.54 4.26 -12.23
C GLY A 160 10.66 3.26 -11.86
N GLN A 161 10.52 1.99 -12.22
CA GLN A 161 11.47 0.92 -11.93
C GLN A 161 11.71 0.06 -13.16
N GLU A 162 12.92 0.10 -13.74
CA GLU A 162 13.25 -0.61 -14.97
C GLU A 162 13.12 -2.13 -14.88
N LYS A 163 13.38 -2.70 -13.69
CA LYS A 163 13.28 -4.16 -13.47
C LYS A 163 11.90 -4.76 -13.78
N VAL A 164 10.82 -3.96 -13.69
CA VAL A 164 9.44 -4.44 -13.93
C VAL A 164 9.03 -4.29 -15.39
N LYS A 165 9.81 -3.57 -16.21
CA LYS A 165 9.56 -3.33 -17.63
C LYS A 165 10.29 -4.35 -18.52
N LYS A 166 11.45 -4.83 -18.06
CA LYS A 166 12.30 -5.74 -18.81
C LYS A 166 11.55 -6.98 -19.28
N GLY A 167 11.55 -7.23 -20.60
CA GLY A 167 10.89 -8.36 -21.26
C GLY A 167 9.43 -8.12 -21.64
N PHE A 168 8.91 -6.90 -21.43
CA PHE A 168 7.54 -6.50 -21.79
C PHE A 168 7.52 -5.39 -22.86
N GLU A 169 8.65 -5.16 -23.53
CA GLU A 169 8.75 -4.17 -24.61
C GLU A 169 7.98 -4.62 -25.87
N PRO A 170 7.38 -3.67 -26.63
CA PRO A 170 7.42 -2.23 -26.45
C PRO A 170 6.56 -1.74 -25.30
N ILE A 171 7.14 -0.91 -24.41
CA ILE A 171 6.43 -0.31 -23.28
C ILE A 171 5.37 0.68 -23.77
N MET A 172 4.20 0.68 -23.11
CA MET A 172 3.09 1.59 -23.45
C MET A 172 3.57 3.05 -23.41
N PRO A 173 3.40 3.84 -24.50
CA PRO A 173 3.83 5.22 -24.55
C PRO A 173 2.92 6.13 -23.70
N GLY A 174 3.46 7.31 -23.33
CA GLY A 174 2.72 8.34 -22.62
C GLY A 174 3.02 8.39 -21.11
N PHE A 175 4.14 7.82 -20.69
CA PHE A 175 4.65 7.96 -19.31
C PHE A 175 6.10 8.44 -19.34
N ARG A 176 6.42 9.43 -18.48
CA ARG A 176 7.78 9.90 -18.24
C ARG A 176 8.05 9.96 -16.74
N HIS A 177 9.27 9.63 -16.37
CA HIS A 177 9.68 9.56 -14.96
C HIS A 177 10.53 10.76 -14.58
N ILE A 178 10.27 11.33 -13.40
CA ILE A 178 10.97 12.48 -12.83
C ILE A 178 11.57 12.10 -11.45
N PRO A 179 12.63 12.74 -11.01
CA PRO A 179 13.11 12.60 -9.63
C PRO A 179 12.02 12.95 -8.63
N PHE A 180 11.84 12.10 -7.61
CA PHE A 180 10.89 12.37 -6.52
C PHE A 180 11.41 13.48 -5.61
N ASN A 181 10.52 14.35 -5.10
CA ASN A 181 10.85 15.53 -4.30
C ASN A 181 11.68 16.60 -5.05
N ASP A 182 11.66 16.59 -6.38
CA ASP A 182 12.31 17.62 -7.21
C ASP A 182 11.26 18.37 -8.05
N LEU A 183 10.80 19.52 -7.55
CA LEU A 183 9.83 20.36 -8.23
C LEU A 183 10.39 21.02 -9.51
N ALA A 184 11.70 21.32 -9.53
CA ALA A 184 12.34 21.88 -10.71
C ALA A 184 12.39 20.87 -11.85
N ALA A 185 12.76 19.61 -11.54
CA ALA A 185 12.71 18.53 -12.51
C ALA A 185 11.28 18.28 -13.03
N ALA A 186 10.26 18.33 -12.15
CA ALA A 186 8.85 18.24 -12.55
C ALA A 186 8.47 19.33 -13.54
N ARG A 187 8.81 20.58 -13.24
CA ARG A 187 8.55 21.76 -14.11
C ARG A 187 9.23 21.62 -15.49
N ASN A 188 10.48 21.20 -15.50
CA ASN A 188 11.28 21.06 -16.73
C ASN A 188 10.84 19.86 -17.60
N ALA A 189 10.20 18.86 -17.00
CA ALA A 189 9.71 17.68 -17.70
C ALA A 189 8.38 17.91 -18.44
N ILE A 190 7.64 18.98 -18.12
CA ILE A 190 6.36 19.28 -18.77
C ILE A 190 6.60 19.59 -20.26
N SER A 191 5.90 18.86 -21.12
CA SER A 191 5.85 19.04 -22.57
C SER A 191 4.46 19.48 -23.04
N PRO A 192 4.29 19.86 -24.30
CA PRO A 192 2.95 20.11 -24.87
C PRO A 192 2.01 18.89 -24.79
N ALA A 193 2.56 17.67 -24.70
CA ALA A 193 1.78 16.44 -24.59
C ALA A 193 1.41 16.10 -23.14
N THR A 194 1.97 16.77 -22.13
CA THR A 194 1.73 16.45 -20.73
C THR A 194 0.31 16.84 -20.33
N VAL A 195 -0.39 15.91 -19.66
CA VAL A 195 -1.79 16.09 -19.21
C VAL A 195 -1.96 15.92 -17.71
N ALA A 196 -1.10 15.15 -17.06
CA ALA A 196 -1.23 14.89 -15.64
C ALA A 196 0.15 14.59 -14.98
N ILE A 197 0.16 14.70 -13.65
CA ILE A 197 1.23 14.20 -12.77
C ILE A 197 0.58 13.22 -11.81
N LEU A 198 1.16 12.01 -11.67
CA LEU A 198 0.75 11.00 -10.70
C LEU A 198 1.91 10.67 -9.77
N ILE A 199 1.69 10.79 -8.46
CA ILE A 199 2.69 10.48 -7.43
C ILE A 199 2.08 9.75 -6.23
N GLU A 200 2.91 9.02 -5.50
CA GLU A 200 2.62 8.54 -4.15
C GLU A 200 2.91 9.66 -3.12
N GLY A 201 2.16 9.75 -2.04
CA GLY A 201 2.52 10.65 -0.94
C GLY A 201 3.68 10.10 -0.11
N VAL A 202 3.77 8.76 -0.01
CA VAL A 202 4.95 8.05 0.49
C VAL A 202 5.28 6.93 -0.48
N GLN A 203 6.41 6.98 -1.15
CA GLN A 203 6.86 5.90 -2.04
C GLN A 203 7.08 4.62 -1.23
N GLY A 204 6.23 3.61 -1.44
CA GLY A 204 6.31 2.36 -0.69
C GLY A 204 7.44 1.45 -1.17
N GLU A 205 7.44 1.11 -2.44
CA GLU A 205 8.45 0.23 -3.06
C GLU A 205 9.81 0.93 -3.25
N GLY A 206 9.81 2.26 -3.30
CA GLY A 206 10.99 3.11 -3.39
C GLY A 206 11.71 3.36 -2.06
N GLY A 207 11.54 2.48 -1.06
CA GLY A 207 12.27 2.55 0.20
C GLY A 207 11.63 3.40 1.29
N VAL A 208 10.31 3.53 1.28
CA VAL A 208 9.51 4.32 2.25
C VAL A 208 9.98 5.77 2.32
N THR A 209 9.86 6.47 1.21
CA THR A 209 10.28 7.87 1.10
C THR A 209 9.07 8.80 1.08
N PRO A 210 8.82 9.61 2.12
CA PRO A 210 7.73 10.59 2.13
C PRO A 210 8.00 11.74 1.15
N ALA A 211 6.93 12.26 0.54
CA ALA A 211 6.95 13.53 -0.15
C ALA A 211 7.16 14.68 0.86
N THR A 212 7.83 15.75 0.42
CA THR A 212 7.92 16.95 1.26
C THR A 212 6.66 17.82 1.06
N PRO A 213 6.29 18.62 2.09
CA PRO A 213 5.18 19.56 1.96
C PRO A 213 5.35 20.51 0.77
N GLU A 214 6.56 21.04 0.58
CA GLU A 214 6.91 21.98 -0.50
C GLU A 214 6.71 21.33 -1.86
N TYR A 215 7.07 20.06 -2.01
CA TYR A 215 6.89 19.31 -3.25
C TYR A 215 5.40 19.13 -3.57
N LEU A 216 4.58 18.70 -2.60
CA LEU A 216 3.14 18.50 -2.81
C LEU A 216 2.44 19.83 -3.18
N LEU A 217 2.68 20.90 -2.41
CA LEU A 217 2.09 22.21 -2.67
C LEU A 217 2.58 22.79 -3.99
N GLY A 218 3.88 22.63 -4.29
CA GLY A 218 4.46 23.08 -5.54
C GLY A 218 3.91 22.34 -6.76
N LEU A 219 3.69 21.02 -6.66
CA LEU A 219 3.04 20.24 -7.73
C LEU A 219 1.59 20.67 -7.94
N ARG A 220 0.83 20.95 -6.87
CA ARG A 220 -0.54 21.46 -7.01
C ARG A 220 -0.55 22.80 -7.76
N GLN A 221 0.28 23.75 -7.32
CA GLN A 221 0.42 25.03 -7.99
C GLN A 221 0.85 24.87 -9.45
N LEU A 222 1.84 24.05 -9.73
CA LEU A 222 2.34 23.77 -11.08
C LEU A 222 1.24 23.19 -11.98
N CYS A 223 0.44 22.24 -11.46
CA CYS A 223 -0.68 21.67 -12.20
C CYS A 223 -1.76 22.72 -12.49
N ASP A 224 -2.07 23.60 -11.54
CA ASP A 224 -3.03 24.69 -11.72
C ASP A 224 -2.54 25.69 -12.78
N GLU A 225 -1.27 26.12 -12.73
CA GLU A 225 -0.64 27.02 -13.70
C GLU A 225 -0.64 26.45 -15.14
N LYS A 226 -0.40 25.14 -15.26
CA LYS A 226 -0.25 24.46 -16.56
C LYS A 226 -1.52 23.74 -17.01
N LYS A 227 -2.61 23.84 -16.27
CA LYS A 227 -3.88 23.15 -16.53
C LYS A 227 -3.68 21.63 -16.69
N LEU A 228 -2.88 21.02 -15.78
CA LEU A 228 -2.64 19.61 -15.67
C LEU A 228 -3.50 19.03 -14.54
N LEU A 229 -3.79 17.75 -14.62
CA LEU A 229 -4.38 17.01 -13.51
C LEU A 229 -3.29 16.57 -12.51
N LEU A 230 -3.56 16.69 -11.23
CA LEU A 230 -2.72 16.12 -10.18
C LEU A 230 -3.40 14.88 -9.60
N PHE A 231 -2.77 13.74 -9.74
CA PHE A 231 -3.23 12.47 -9.16
C PHE A 231 -2.35 12.03 -8.01
N MET A 232 -2.99 11.46 -6.98
CA MET A 232 -2.31 10.80 -5.89
C MET A 232 -2.56 9.30 -5.94
N ASP A 233 -1.51 8.49 -5.83
CA ASP A 233 -1.61 7.05 -5.60
C ASP A 233 -1.60 6.78 -4.10
N GLY A 234 -2.78 6.64 -3.50
CA GLY A 234 -2.98 6.35 -2.09
C GLY A 234 -3.16 4.85 -1.79
N VAL A 235 -2.76 3.98 -2.72
CA VAL A 235 -2.99 2.53 -2.60
C VAL A 235 -2.27 1.91 -1.41
N GLN A 236 -1.03 2.34 -1.11
CA GLN A 236 -0.27 1.77 0.00
C GLN A 236 -0.24 2.67 1.24
N ASP A 237 -0.13 3.97 1.06
CA ASP A 237 0.09 4.95 2.11
C ASP A 237 -1.19 5.59 2.65
N GLY A 238 -2.34 5.29 2.04
CA GLY A 238 -3.66 5.75 2.43
C GLY A 238 -4.31 4.93 3.56
N HIS A 239 -5.61 5.17 3.75
CA HIS A 239 -6.48 4.44 4.68
C HIS A 239 -5.93 4.38 6.11
N PHE A 240 -5.62 5.57 6.66
CA PHE A 240 -5.14 5.79 8.02
C PHE A 240 -3.75 5.21 8.35
N ARG A 241 -3.05 4.58 7.40
CA ARG A 241 -1.72 4.00 7.59
C ARG A 241 -0.71 4.99 8.18
N THR A 242 -0.76 6.24 7.72
CA THR A 242 0.11 7.33 8.17
C THR A 242 -0.46 8.16 9.34
N GLY A 243 -1.66 7.79 9.86
CA GLY A 243 -2.35 8.50 10.92
C GLY A 243 -3.38 9.54 10.46
N LYS A 244 -3.62 9.66 9.15
CA LYS A 244 -4.74 10.37 8.51
C LYS A 244 -5.32 9.49 7.40
N PHE A 245 -6.50 9.82 6.88
CA PHE A 245 -7.13 9.00 5.84
C PHE A 245 -6.23 8.83 4.62
N GLN A 246 -5.56 9.90 4.17
CA GLN A 246 -4.55 9.86 3.12
C GLN A 246 -3.22 10.45 3.60
N SER A 247 -2.12 9.99 3.02
CA SER A 247 -0.78 10.41 3.39
C SER A 247 -0.55 11.91 3.16
N TYR A 248 -1.06 12.48 2.06
CA TYR A 248 -0.93 13.91 1.82
C TYR A 248 -1.60 14.76 2.90
N GLN A 249 -2.72 14.31 3.48
CA GLN A 249 -3.37 14.97 4.60
C GLN A 249 -2.50 14.95 5.87
N ARG A 250 -1.68 13.91 6.02
CA ARG A 250 -0.72 13.80 7.13
C ARG A 250 0.52 14.65 6.90
N ILE A 251 1.05 14.66 5.68
CA ILE A 251 2.23 15.44 5.28
C ILE A 251 1.95 16.93 5.39
N LEU A 252 0.76 17.36 4.99
CA LEU A 252 0.35 18.77 4.98
C LEU A 252 -0.35 19.22 6.27
N GLU A 253 -0.43 18.36 7.28
CA GLU A 253 -1.00 18.72 8.58
C GLU A 253 -0.18 19.86 9.22
N ASN A 254 -0.86 20.92 9.63
CA ASN A 254 -0.24 22.12 10.20
C ASN A 254 0.68 22.92 9.23
N VAL A 255 0.64 22.63 7.95
CA VAL A 255 1.33 23.43 6.93
C VAL A 255 0.39 24.54 6.44
N PRO A 256 0.83 25.80 6.33
CA PRO A 256 0.02 26.87 5.77
C PRO A 256 -0.57 26.47 4.42
N VAL A 257 -1.85 26.72 4.21
CA VAL A 257 -2.66 26.33 3.02
C VAL A 257 -2.74 24.81 2.74
N GLY A 258 -2.11 23.97 3.55
CA GLY A 258 -2.10 22.51 3.38
C GLY A 258 -3.50 21.90 3.44
N GLU A 259 -4.38 22.45 4.26
CA GLU A 259 -5.80 22.02 4.36
C GLU A 259 -6.61 22.24 3.08
N LYS A 260 -6.15 23.15 2.18
CA LYS A 260 -6.76 23.43 0.88
C LYS A 260 -6.25 22.51 -0.24
N PHE A 261 -5.22 21.72 0.04
CA PHE A 261 -4.68 20.79 -0.94
C PHE A 261 -5.71 19.70 -1.27
N LEU A 262 -6.05 19.59 -2.53
CA LEU A 262 -6.94 18.56 -3.04
C LEU A 262 -6.41 18.08 -4.40
N PRO A 263 -6.14 16.77 -4.58
CA PRO A 263 -5.80 16.23 -5.89
C PRO A 263 -7.01 16.26 -6.83
N ASP A 264 -6.80 16.03 -8.11
CA ASP A 264 -7.88 15.91 -9.09
C ASP A 264 -8.38 14.47 -9.23
N GLY A 265 -7.54 13.51 -8.83
CA GLY A 265 -7.88 12.10 -8.70
C GLY A 265 -7.03 11.41 -7.64
N LEU A 266 -7.56 10.35 -7.06
CA LEU A 266 -6.92 9.57 -6.00
C LEU A 266 -7.25 8.09 -6.19
N SER A 267 -6.23 7.23 -6.32
CA SER A 267 -6.42 5.78 -6.32
C SER A 267 -6.29 5.18 -4.91
N MET A 268 -7.04 4.13 -4.66
CA MET A 268 -7.16 3.46 -3.35
C MET A 268 -7.31 1.95 -3.55
N ALA A 269 -6.73 1.15 -2.64
CA ALA A 269 -6.92 -0.30 -2.56
C ALA A 269 -6.39 -0.84 -1.22
N LYS A 270 -5.86 -2.05 -1.19
CA LYS A 270 -5.18 -2.68 -0.03
C LYS A 270 -6.01 -2.58 1.26
N SER A 271 -5.63 -1.68 2.18
CA SER A 271 -6.33 -1.47 3.46
C SER A 271 -7.79 -1.06 3.29
N LEU A 272 -8.22 -0.57 2.12
CA LEU A 272 -9.63 -0.29 1.83
C LEU A 272 -10.50 -1.54 2.00
N GLY A 273 -10.02 -2.68 1.53
CA GLY A 273 -10.70 -3.98 1.66
C GLY A 273 -10.22 -4.84 2.84
N GLY A 274 -9.09 -4.46 3.48
CA GLY A 274 -8.56 -5.14 4.67
C GLY A 274 -8.30 -6.64 4.53
N GLY A 275 -7.99 -7.11 3.33
CA GLY A 275 -7.84 -8.51 2.95
C GLY A 275 -8.86 -8.97 1.91
N PHE A 276 -10.03 -8.33 1.81
CA PHE A 276 -10.97 -8.56 0.73
C PHE A 276 -10.53 -7.78 -0.53
N PRO A 277 -10.48 -8.41 -1.73
CA PRO A 277 -10.09 -7.72 -2.97
C PRO A 277 -10.98 -6.52 -3.26
N MET A 278 -10.41 -5.32 -3.20
CA MET A 278 -11.10 -4.06 -3.45
C MET A 278 -10.13 -2.98 -3.88
N GLY A 279 -10.54 -2.19 -4.86
CA GLY A 279 -9.92 -0.94 -5.24
C GLY A 279 -10.98 0.13 -5.50
N ALA A 280 -10.55 1.37 -5.57
CA ALA A 280 -11.39 2.49 -5.95
C ALA A 280 -10.53 3.62 -6.49
N PHE A 281 -11.10 4.49 -7.31
CA PHE A 281 -10.56 5.82 -7.51
C PHE A 281 -11.63 6.88 -7.27
N TRP A 282 -11.20 7.98 -6.69
CA TRP A 282 -12.01 9.17 -6.49
C TRP A 282 -11.59 10.26 -7.48
N LEU A 283 -12.57 10.98 -8.01
CA LEU A 283 -12.39 12.11 -8.92
C LEU A 283 -13.00 13.36 -8.31
N ARG A 284 -12.26 14.47 -8.33
CA ARG A 284 -12.73 15.78 -7.87
C ARG A 284 -13.92 16.24 -8.72
N ALA A 285 -14.86 16.96 -8.11
CA ALA A 285 -16.14 17.34 -8.69
C ALA A 285 -16.08 17.87 -10.14
N PRO A 286 -15.14 18.74 -10.55
CA PRO A 286 -15.07 19.23 -11.94
C PRO A 286 -14.78 18.14 -12.97
N PHE A 287 -14.19 17.01 -12.56
CA PHE A 287 -13.77 15.92 -13.44
C PHE A 287 -14.60 14.63 -13.26
N ALA A 288 -15.49 14.64 -12.29
CA ALA A 288 -16.19 13.43 -11.83
C ALA A 288 -17.11 12.79 -12.86
N ASP A 289 -17.59 13.56 -13.84
CA ASP A 289 -18.51 13.12 -14.90
C ASP A 289 -17.84 12.90 -16.26
N LEU A 290 -16.51 13.06 -16.34
CA LEU A 290 -15.77 12.83 -17.60
C LEU A 290 -15.81 11.35 -18.03
N LEU A 291 -15.87 10.42 -17.10
CA LEU A 291 -16.04 8.99 -17.38
C LEU A 291 -17.54 8.63 -17.33
N GLY A 292 -18.30 9.09 -18.33
CA GLY A 292 -19.72 8.79 -18.45
C GLY A 292 -20.02 7.34 -18.88
N PRO A 293 -21.30 6.96 -19.01
CA PRO A 293 -21.72 5.60 -19.36
C PRO A 293 -20.99 5.05 -20.59
N GLY A 294 -20.54 3.79 -20.51
CA GLY A 294 -19.84 3.10 -21.59
C GLY A 294 -18.33 3.38 -21.69
N THR A 295 -17.78 4.34 -20.93
CA THR A 295 -16.35 4.68 -21.02
C THR A 295 -15.44 3.85 -20.13
N HIS A 296 -15.93 3.40 -18.99
CA HIS A 296 -15.21 2.56 -18.03
C HIS A 296 -16.17 1.62 -17.30
N ALA A 297 -15.74 0.39 -17.03
CA ALA A 297 -16.55 -0.62 -16.37
C ALA A 297 -15.71 -1.65 -15.61
N THR A 298 -16.34 -2.35 -14.69
CA THR A 298 -15.81 -3.51 -13.97
C THR A 298 -16.95 -4.46 -13.62
N THR A 299 -16.68 -5.75 -13.61
CA THR A 299 -17.68 -6.74 -13.21
C THR A 299 -17.89 -6.74 -11.69
N PHE A 300 -16.84 -6.83 -10.91
CA PHE A 300 -16.90 -7.06 -9.46
C PHE A 300 -16.63 -5.81 -8.60
N GLY A 301 -16.12 -4.73 -9.19
CA GLY A 301 -15.83 -3.52 -8.43
C GLY A 301 -17.10 -2.93 -7.80
N GLY A 302 -17.03 -2.64 -6.48
CA GLY A 302 -18.16 -2.12 -5.72
C GLY A 302 -19.24 -3.16 -5.38
N THR A 303 -18.93 -4.47 -5.48
CA THR A 303 -19.88 -5.51 -5.06
C THR A 303 -20.35 -5.28 -3.61
N PRO A 304 -21.62 -5.51 -3.28
CA PRO A 304 -22.18 -5.28 -1.94
C PRO A 304 -21.36 -5.91 -0.82
N LEU A 305 -20.82 -7.11 -1.04
CA LEU A 305 -19.99 -7.81 -0.06
C LEU A 305 -18.71 -7.05 0.27
N ALA A 306 -17.97 -6.59 -0.75
CA ALA A 306 -16.74 -5.80 -0.55
C ALA A 306 -17.03 -4.45 0.14
N CYS A 307 -18.11 -3.79 -0.28
CA CYS A 307 -18.51 -2.50 0.31
C CYS A 307 -18.91 -2.63 1.78
N ALA A 308 -19.62 -3.69 2.17
CA ALA A 308 -19.97 -3.96 3.56
C ALA A 308 -18.73 -4.19 4.43
N VAL A 309 -17.73 -4.92 3.92
CA VAL A 309 -16.43 -5.10 4.61
C VAL A 309 -15.72 -3.77 4.81
N ALA A 310 -15.60 -2.96 3.75
CA ALA A 310 -14.91 -1.67 3.84
C ALA A 310 -15.61 -0.69 4.81
N LEU A 311 -16.95 -0.64 4.81
CA LEU A 311 -17.72 0.16 5.77
C LEU A 311 -17.47 -0.30 7.22
N LYS A 312 -17.41 -1.60 7.47
CA LYS A 312 -17.11 -2.14 8.80
C LYS A 312 -15.68 -1.83 9.23
N ILE A 313 -14.71 -1.86 8.31
CA ILE A 313 -13.33 -1.45 8.59
C ILE A 313 -13.29 0.02 9.04
N PHE A 314 -13.99 0.93 8.35
CA PHE A 314 -14.04 2.34 8.75
C PHE A 314 -14.68 2.53 10.12
N GLU A 315 -15.77 1.82 10.41
CA GLU A 315 -16.42 1.83 11.72
C GLU A 315 -15.44 1.43 12.84
N VAL A 316 -14.70 0.34 12.67
CA VAL A 316 -13.72 -0.13 13.66
C VAL A 316 -12.58 0.89 13.83
N ILE A 317 -12.02 1.40 12.74
CA ILE A 317 -10.92 2.37 12.77
C ILE A 317 -11.33 3.64 13.55
N GLU A 318 -12.55 4.13 13.35
CA GLU A 318 -13.06 5.33 14.03
C GLU A 318 -13.41 5.05 15.49
N THR A 319 -14.12 3.96 15.76
CA THR A 319 -14.54 3.58 17.12
C THR A 319 -13.35 3.32 18.04
N GLU A 320 -12.32 2.63 17.53
CA GLU A 320 -11.12 2.28 18.29
C GLU A 320 -10.00 3.34 18.16
N LYS A 321 -10.25 4.45 17.43
CA LYS A 321 -9.29 5.56 17.21
C LYS A 321 -7.93 5.08 16.64
N LEU A 322 -7.96 4.11 15.74
CA LEU A 322 -6.76 3.45 15.22
C LEU A 322 -5.85 4.38 14.41
N ALA A 323 -6.39 5.43 13.81
CA ALA A 323 -5.58 6.46 13.15
C ALA A 323 -4.65 7.20 14.13
N GLU A 324 -5.17 7.55 15.32
CA GLU A 324 -4.37 8.18 16.38
C GLU A 324 -3.33 7.20 16.93
N GLN A 325 -3.71 5.93 17.11
CA GLN A 325 -2.80 4.88 17.53
C GLN A 325 -1.65 4.70 16.53
N ALA A 326 -1.96 4.58 15.23
CA ALA A 326 -0.93 4.46 14.18
C ALA A 326 0.05 5.64 14.21
N ARG A 327 -0.45 6.85 14.49
CA ARG A 327 0.40 8.04 14.62
C ARG A 327 1.31 7.97 15.85
N LYS A 328 0.76 7.69 17.03
CA LYS A 328 1.51 7.69 18.31
C LYS A 328 2.49 6.52 18.39
N LEU A 329 1.99 5.32 18.18
CA LEU A 329 2.80 4.11 18.30
C LEU A 329 3.79 4.00 17.15
N GLY A 330 3.40 4.41 15.93
CA GLY A 330 4.32 4.49 14.79
C GLY A 330 5.45 5.49 14.99
N GLY A 331 5.17 6.65 15.61
CA GLY A 331 6.20 7.61 16.02
C GLY A 331 7.19 7.00 17.02
N TRP A 332 6.69 6.34 18.06
CA TRP A 332 7.53 5.64 19.03
C TRP A 332 8.40 4.56 18.37
N MET A 333 7.82 3.73 17.49
CA MET A 333 8.58 2.71 16.75
C MET A 333 9.69 3.34 15.90
N LEU A 334 9.41 4.45 15.24
CA LEU A 334 10.38 5.18 14.42
C LEU A 334 11.54 5.72 15.28
N ASP A 335 11.24 6.27 16.45
CA ASP A 335 12.25 6.76 17.39
C ASP A 335 13.15 5.62 17.91
N GLU A 336 12.57 4.46 18.28
CA GLU A 336 13.34 3.29 18.70
C GLU A 336 14.24 2.76 17.56
N LEU A 337 13.73 2.68 16.34
CA LEU A 337 14.54 2.24 15.19
C LEU A 337 15.67 3.23 14.86
N ASN A 338 15.46 4.53 15.06
CA ASN A 338 16.54 5.51 14.91
C ASN A 338 17.56 5.44 16.05
N ARG A 339 17.17 5.06 17.27
CA ARG A 339 18.12 4.72 18.34
C ARG A 339 18.97 3.50 17.97
N LEU A 340 18.38 2.48 17.33
CA LEU A 340 19.15 1.34 16.81
C LEU A 340 20.17 1.78 15.74
N ALA A 341 19.79 2.70 14.84
CA ALA A 341 20.72 3.23 13.85
C ALA A 341 21.90 3.96 14.49
N GLN A 342 21.67 4.74 15.54
CA GLN A 342 22.74 5.39 16.31
C GLN A 342 23.63 4.38 17.04
N LYS A 343 23.04 3.31 17.59
CA LYS A 343 23.77 2.29 18.37
C LYS A 343 24.55 1.32 17.48
N TYR A 344 24.03 1.01 16.28
CA TYR A 344 24.61 0.01 15.37
C TYR A 344 24.77 0.56 13.95
N PRO A 345 25.52 1.65 13.73
CA PRO A 345 25.63 2.34 12.43
C PRO A 345 26.28 1.48 11.35
N ALA A 346 27.02 0.43 11.71
CA ALA A 346 27.59 -0.53 10.76
C ALA A 346 26.53 -1.44 10.12
N VAL A 347 25.32 -1.55 10.69
CA VAL A 347 24.25 -2.41 10.20
C VAL A 347 23.02 -1.61 9.76
N VAL A 348 22.64 -0.59 10.54
CA VAL A 348 21.46 0.23 10.30
C VAL A 348 21.90 1.67 10.01
N LYS A 349 21.48 2.21 8.87
CA LYS A 349 21.79 3.57 8.45
C LYS A 349 20.83 4.59 9.07
N ASN A 350 19.51 4.38 8.89
CA ASN A 350 18.46 5.22 9.45
C ASN A 350 17.11 4.51 9.43
N ALA A 351 16.11 5.11 10.07
CA ALA A 351 14.71 4.77 9.88
C ALA A 351 13.92 6.02 9.48
N ARG A 352 12.92 5.86 8.60
CA ARG A 352 12.06 6.95 8.11
C ARG A 352 10.66 6.45 7.82
N GLY A 353 9.72 7.38 7.68
CA GLY A 353 8.32 7.07 7.35
C GLY A 353 7.32 7.87 8.16
N LEU A 354 6.05 7.51 8.08
CA LEU A 354 4.94 8.17 8.76
C LEU A 354 3.97 7.13 9.32
N GLY A 355 3.61 7.27 10.60
CA GLY A 355 2.69 6.34 11.25
C GLY A 355 3.19 4.91 11.17
N PHE A 356 2.34 3.99 10.72
CA PHE A 356 2.68 2.58 10.50
C PHE A 356 3.18 2.26 9.09
N MET A 357 3.78 3.21 8.42
CA MET A 357 4.54 3.00 7.19
C MET A 357 5.98 3.41 7.45
N ILE A 358 6.80 2.46 7.91
CA ILE A 358 8.17 2.69 8.37
C ILE A 358 9.14 1.89 7.51
N GLY A 359 10.20 2.53 7.05
CA GLY A 359 11.35 1.93 6.38
C GLY A 359 12.58 1.95 7.28
N LEU A 360 13.18 0.79 7.52
CA LEU A 360 14.48 0.67 8.16
C LEU A 360 15.53 0.46 7.07
N GLU A 361 16.40 1.44 6.86
CA GLU A 361 17.48 1.38 5.87
C GLU A 361 18.73 0.75 6.47
N LEU A 362 19.21 -0.31 5.84
CA LEU A 362 20.42 -0.99 6.21
C LEU A 362 21.66 -0.28 5.63
N ALA A 363 22.80 -0.44 6.27
CA ALA A 363 24.08 0.04 5.78
C ALA A 363 24.43 -0.60 4.41
N GLU A 364 25.17 0.13 3.58
CA GLU A 364 25.53 -0.33 2.23
C GLU A 364 26.40 -1.60 2.24
N LYS A 365 27.25 -1.71 3.26
CA LYS A 365 28.17 -2.84 3.43
C LYS A 365 28.01 -3.42 4.81
N ILE A 366 27.44 -4.60 4.90
CA ILE A 366 27.33 -5.39 6.13
C ILE A 366 28.21 -6.61 5.94
N PRO A 367 29.34 -6.75 6.67
CA PRO A 367 30.30 -7.85 6.47
C PRO A 367 29.66 -9.25 6.51
N ALA A 368 28.70 -9.45 7.42
CA ALA A 368 27.97 -10.71 7.57
C ALA A 368 27.11 -11.09 6.35
N PHE A 369 26.86 -10.17 5.43
CA PHE A 369 26.10 -10.40 4.19
C PHE A 369 26.98 -10.51 2.93
N ALA A 370 28.28 -10.33 3.05
CA ALA A 370 29.19 -10.28 1.90
C ALA A 370 29.31 -11.61 1.13
N ALA A 371 28.98 -12.73 1.76
CA ALA A 371 29.05 -14.06 1.16
C ALA A 371 27.83 -14.46 0.31
N ASP A 372 26.73 -13.72 0.38
CA ASP A 372 25.49 -13.97 -0.39
C ASP A 372 25.23 -12.82 -1.35
N GLU A 373 24.98 -13.13 -2.61
CA GLU A 373 24.66 -12.14 -3.66
C GLU A 373 23.28 -11.50 -3.52
N LYS A 374 22.42 -12.02 -2.62
CA LYS A 374 21.10 -11.46 -2.39
C LYS A 374 21.20 -10.07 -1.76
N PRO A 375 20.30 -9.14 -2.09
CA PRO A 375 20.23 -7.82 -1.46
C PRO A 375 20.16 -7.90 0.07
N ALA A 376 20.79 -6.96 0.77
CA ALA A 376 20.82 -6.92 2.23
C ALA A 376 19.41 -6.95 2.85
N ALA A 377 18.44 -6.27 2.24
CA ALA A 377 17.05 -6.30 2.68
C ALA A 377 16.45 -7.72 2.66
N ILE A 378 16.77 -8.55 1.67
CA ILE A 378 16.29 -9.93 1.59
C ILE A 378 16.97 -10.80 2.66
N GLN A 379 18.30 -10.67 2.79
CA GLN A 379 19.06 -11.44 3.79
C GLN A 379 18.58 -11.11 5.21
N TYR A 380 18.34 -9.83 5.51
CA TYR A 380 17.86 -9.41 6.80
C TYR A 380 16.40 -9.84 7.05
N THR A 381 15.54 -9.78 6.04
CA THR A 381 14.17 -10.31 6.11
C THR A 381 14.16 -11.80 6.49
N ASN A 382 15.04 -12.61 5.89
CA ASN A 382 15.17 -14.02 6.23
C ASN A 382 15.58 -14.23 7.69
N ARG A 383 16.50 -13.42 8.23
CA ARG A 383 16.89 -13.48 9.66
C ARG A 383 15.72 -13.13 10.58
N LEU A 384 14.98 -12.10 10.26
CA LEU A 384 13.80 -11.70 11.03
C LEU A 384 12.70 -12.78 10.98
N GLN A 385 12.51 -13.43 9.83
CA GLN A 385 11.61 -14.58 9.71
C GLN A 385 12.04 -15.72 10.64
N GLN A 386 13.32 -16.04 10.71
CA GLN A 386 13.86 -17.05 11.65
C GLN A 386 13.60 -16.66 13.10
N ALA A 387 13.75 -15.36 13.44
CA ALA A 387 13.44 -14.80 14.74
C ALA A 387 11.91 -14.67 15.04
N GLY A 388 11.05 -15.04 14.08
CA GLY A 388 9.59 -15.00 14.24
C GLY A 388 8.98 -13.62 14.03
N VAL A 389 9.55 -12.80 13.13
CA VAL A 389 8.98 -11.53 12.68
C VAL A 389 8.93 -11.50 11.15
N LEU A 390 7.79 -11.15 10.59
CA LEU A 390 7.62 -10.97 9.15
C LEU A 390 7.65 -9.48 8.80
N VAL A 391 8.53 -9.12 7.87
CA VAL A 391 8.68 -7.78 7.31
C VAL A 391 8.75 -7.84 5.78
N ILE A 392 8.67 -6.71 5.10
CA ILE A 392 8.65 -6.67 3.64
C ILE A 392 9.86 -5.88 3.12
N PRO A 393 10.70 -6.44 2.23
CA PRO A 393 11.77 -5.67 1.60
C PRO A 393 11.21 -4.57 0.68
N ALA A 394 11.92 -3.44 0.60
CA ALA A 394 11.63 -2.31 -0.28
C ALA A 394 12.93 -1.82 -0.96
N GLY A 395 13.20 -2.34 -2.13
CA GLY A 395 14.50 -2.15 -2.77
C GLY A 395 15.59 -3.04 -2.16
N ALA A 396 16.86 -2.67 -2.37
CA ALA A 396 18.01 -3.50 -2.00
C ALA A 396 18.40 -3.39 -0.52
N GLN A 397 18.13 -2.23 0.11
CA GLN A 397 18.67 -1.90 1.43
C GLN A 397 17.60 -1.61 2.50
N VAL A 398 16.31 -1.56 2.13
CA VAL A 398 15.26 -1.16 3.07
C VAL A 398 14.33 -2.32 3.37
N ILE A 399 13.99 -2.52 4.64
CA ILE A 399 12.85 -3.32 5.06
C ILE A 399 11.71 -2.41 5.50
N ARG A 400 10.48 -2.82 5.18
CA ARG A 400 9.26 -2.09 5.57
C ARG A 400 8.57 -2.77 6.74
N LEU A 401 8.13 -1.93 7.68
CA LEU A 401 7.20 -2.28 8.72
C LEU A 401 5.85 -1.64 8.40
N LEU A 402 4.85 -2.49 8.21
CA LEU A 402 3.49 -2.15 7.79
C LEU A 402 2.47 -2.90 8.68
N PRO A 403 2.60 -2.82 10.02
CA PRO A 403 1.76 -3.61 10.93
C PRO A 403 0.28 -3.25 10.79
N PRO A 404 -0.64 -4.05 11.35
CA PRO A 404 -2.05 -3.67 11.45
C PRO A 404 -2.23 -2.41 12.30
N LEU A 405 -3.28 -1.64 12.03
CA LEU A 405 -3.53 -0.36 12.73
C LEU A 405 -3.85 -0.56 14.23
N ASN A 406 -4.35 -1.74 14.58
CA ASN A 406 -4.66 -2.16 15.95
C ASN A 406 -3.49 -2.91 16.65
N LEU A 407 -2.25 -2.77 16.12
CA LEU A 407 -1.03 -3.30 16.76
C LEU A 407 -0.94 -2.81 18.20
N LYS A 408 -0.73 -3.71 19.15
CA LYS A 408 -0.62 -3.35 20.57
C LYS A 408 0.80 -2.85 20.92
N PRO A 409 0.95 -1.97 21.94
CA PRO A 409 2.28 -1.50 22.37
C PRO A 409 3.24 -2.63 22.73
N GLN A 410 2.75 -3.69 23.36
CA GLN A 410 3.55 -4.87 23.72
C GLN A 410 4.06 -5.61 22.48
N GLU A 411 3.21 -5.75 21.45
CA GLU A 411 3.56 -6.38 20.17
C GLU A 411 4.59 -5.53 19.41
N ALA A 412 4.44 -4.19 19.43
CA ALA A 412 5.43 -3.28 18.88
C ALA A 412 6.78 -3.42 19.60
N GLY A 413 6.77 -3.50 20.94
CA GLY A 413 7.97 -3.76 21.75
C GLY A 413 8.62 -5.11 21.44
N GLU A 414 7.84 -6.19 21.28
CA GLU A 414 8.33 -7.49 20.82
C GLU A 414 9.04 -7.37 19.47
N GLY A 415 8.42 -6.68 18.51
CA GLY A 415 8.98 -6.47 17.17
C GLY A 415 10.31 -5.72 17.20
N ILE A 416 10.38 -4.60 17.92
CA ILE A 416 11.61 -3.81 18.07
C ILE A 416 12.73 -4.63 18.75
N SER A 417 12.41 -5.37 19.81
CA SER A 417 13.39 -6.23 20.50
C SER A 417 13.98 -7.28 19.57
N LYS A 418 13.14 -7.97 18.79
CA LYS A 418 13.60 -8.99 17.83
C LYS A 418 14.41 -8.38 16.68
N ILE A 419 14.06 -7.18 16.21
CA ILE A 419 14.85 -6.45 15.23
C ILE A 419 16.23 -6.12 15.83
N GLU A 420 16.30 -5.61 17.07
CA GLU A 420 17.57 -5.32 17.73
C GLU A 420 18.43 -6.57 17.92
N GLU A 421 17.82 -7.69 18.35
CA GLU A 421 18.54 -8.96 18.50
C GLU A 421 19.14 -9.45 17.17
N ALA A 422 18.40 -9.33 16.08
CA ALA A 422 18.89 -9.66 14.75
C ALA A 422 20.01 -8.72 14.27
N VAL A 423 19.97 -7.43 14.62
CA VAL A 423 21.05 -6.45 14.37
C VAL A 423 22.30 -6.83 15.15
N LYS A 424 22.19 -7.15 16.45
CA LYS A 424 23.33 -7.55 17.31
C LYS A 424 24.13 -8.74 16.77
N GLN A 425 23.46 -9.64 16.05
CA GLN A 425 24.13 -10.81 15.44
C GLN A 425 24.92 -10.48 14.18
N LEU A 426 24.86 -9.22 13.70
CA LEU A 426 25.51 -8.74 12.47
C LEU A 426 26.70 -7.80 12.74
N VAL A 427 26.94 -7.47 14.00
CA VAL A 427 28.03 -6.58 14.45
C VAL A 427 29.34 -7.32 14.71
#